data_9ac53a9b144d486cd30eeb2de605a4a1
#
_entry.id   9ac53a9b144d486cd30eeb2de605a4a1
#
_cell.length_a   1.000
_cell.length_b   1.000
_cell.length_c   1.000
_cell.angle_alpha   90.00
_cell.angle_beta   90.00
_cell.angle_gamma   90.00
#
_symmetry.space_group_name_H-M   'P 1'
#
loop_
_entity.id
_entity.type
_entity.pdbx_description
1 polymer ?
#
loop_
_entity_poly.entity_id
_entity_poly.type
_entity_poly.pdbx_seq_one_letter_code
_entity_poly.pdbx_strand_id
1 'polypeptide(L)'
;MASIRRFFKLRPTIVWLGVVVWGLFFLYASSGLRYAISGLIIEKLYYPFYKIGLSLEEYRDAREENLSLKRDIIELSFALERLREAEAENKRLKSLLEIKENSEFKFIVGRVIDRNRSSTLIIDRGSKDXVSKNMPALDTKGVVGKVVDVSENTAVVELLTNPNFRISAIDTRSRVLGIVRMGEGNELEMIDVPVASDVAVGDEIVSSGLGGIFPKGLKIGEVVWAFDPKEKMFKEIRIRPFAEINKIEELFIIQGTASIKAK
;
A
#
# COMPACT_ATOMS: atom_id res chain seq x y z
N MET A 1 37.94 -41.12 29.23
CA MET A 1 38.04 -41.10 27.74
C MET A 1 38.86 -42.26 27.16
N ALA A 2 38.97 -43.39 27.81
CA ALA A 2 39.81 -44.51 27.34
C ALA A 2 39.04 -45.76 26.90
N SER A 3 37.69 -45.75 26.96
CA SER A 3 36.89 -46.95 26.74
C SER A 3 36.34 -47.11 25.31
N ILE A 4 36.33 -46.02 24.47
CA ILE A 4 35.74 -46.09 23.13
C ILE A 4 36.71 -46.52 22.04
N ARG A 5 38.01 -46.51 22.36
CA ARG A 5 39.06 -46.87 21.36
C ARG A 5 39.29 -48.39 21.17
N ARG A 6 38.70 -49.25 22.03
CA ARG A 6 38.90 -50.70 21.91
C ARG A 6 37.95 -51.43 20.97
N PHE A 7 36.86 -50.82 20.54
CA PHE A 7 35.89 -51.47 19.67
C PHE A 7 36.22 -51.40 18.17
N PHE A 8 37.22 -50.60 17.76
CA PHE A 8 37.56 -50.39 16.34
C PHE A 8 38.70 -51.22 15.80
N LYS A 9 39.18 -52.28 16.53
CA LYS A 9 40.17 -53.25 16.03
C LYS A 9 39.53 -54.55 15.52
N LEU A 10 38.32 -54.52 15.02
CA LEU A 10 37.80 -55.61 14.20
C LEU A 10 38.61 -55.64 12.89
N ARG A 11 39.30 -56.78 12.65
CA ARG A 11 40.07 -56.99 11.39
C ARG A 11 39.12 -56.65 10.21
N PRO A 12 39.53 -55.89 9.23
CA PRO A 12 38.66 -55.48 8.11
C PRO A 12 37.97 -56.69 7.45
N THR A 13 38.58 -57.85 7.50
CA THR A 13 38.04 -59.12 7.02
C THR A 13 36.73 -59.52 7.72
N ILE A 14 36.61 -59.29 9.03
CA ILE A 14 35.39 -59.63 9.80
C ILE A 14 34.24 -58.68 9.41
N VAL A 15 34.52 -57.39 9.23
CA VAL A 15 33.53 -56.41 8.78
C VAL A 15 33.03 -56.76 7.40
N TRP A 16 33.94 -57.08 6.44
CA TRP A 16 33.57 -57.52 5.09
C TRP A 16 32.74 -58.79 5.10
N LEU A 17 33.11 -59.75 5.92
CA LEU A 17 32.38 -61.02 6.07
C LEU A 17 30.97 -60.77 6.60
N GLY A 18 30.83 -59.88 7.58
CA GLY A 18 29.51 -59.43 8.10
C GLY A 18 28.63 -58.78 7.04
N VAL A 19 29.20 -57.90 6.20
CA VAL A 19 28.48 -57.22 5.10
C VAL A 19 28.04 -58.25 4.05
N VAL A 20 28.91 -59.21 3.70
CA VAL A 20 28.55 -60.24 2.72
C VAL A 20 27.45 -61.19 3.25
N VAL A 21 27.55 -61.61 4.53
CA VAL A 21 26.51 -62.46 5.17
C VAL A 21 25.20 -61.69 5.23
N TRP A 22 25.24 -60.41 5.56
CA TRP A 22 24.03 -59.54 5.62
C TRP A 22 23.42 -59.33 4.23
N GLY A 23 24.26 -59.17 3.18
CA GLY A 23 23.81 -59.10 1.79
C GLY A 23 23.14 -60.38 1.32
N LEU A 24 23.77 -61.55 1.60
CA LEU A 24 23.22 -62.87 1.29
C LEU A 24 21.90 -63.12 2.02
N PHE A 25 21.84 -62.77 3.29
CA PHE A 25 20.58 -62.84 4.06
C PHE A 25 19.46 -61.99 3.42
N PHE A 26 19.82 -60.80 2.93
CA PHE A 26 18.83 -59.93 2.27
C PHE A 26 18.39 -60.48 0.91
N LEU A 27 19.27 -61.19 0.18
CA LEU A 27 18.96 -61.85 -1.11
C LEU A 27 17.99 -63.04 -0.93
N TYR A 28 18.20 -63.85 0.13
CA TYR A 28 17.38 -65.06 0.38
C TYR A 28 16.14 -64.80 1.27
N ALA A 29 16.01 -63.61 1.85
CA ALA A 29 14.86 -63.25 2.66
C ALA A 29 13.57 -63.21 1.83
N SER A 30 12.45 -63.63 2.40
CA SER A 30 11.13 -63.54 1.75
C SER A 30 10.78 -62.09 1.41
N SER A 31 9.98 -61.91 0.36
CA SER A 31 9.54 -60.59 -0.06
C SER A 31 8.89 -59.78 1.07
N GLY A 32 8.07 -60.42 1.93
CA GLY A 32 7.43 -59.79 3.08
C GLY A 32 8.44 -59.22 4.08
N LEU A 33 9.51 -59.98 4.37
CA LEU A 33 10.55 -59.54 5.30
C LEU A 33 11.34 -58.33 4.75
N ARG A 34 11.61 -58.29 3.46
CA ARG A 34 12.30 -57.17 2.75
C ARG A 34 11.48 -55.88 2.87
N TYR A 35 10.17 -55.96 2.61
CA TYR A 35 9.27 -54.81 2.73
C TYR A 35 9.16 -54.32 4.15
N ALA A 36 9.08 -55.23 5.13
CA ALA A 36 9.03 -54.86 6.54
C ALA A 36 10.32 -54.11 7.01
N ILE A 37 11.50 -54.62 6.61
CA ILE A 37 12.77 -54.01 7.00
C ILE A 37 12.96 -52.66 6.28
N SER A 38 12.63 -52.59 4.99
CA SER A 38 12.74 -51.32 4.24
C SER A 38 11.80 -50.26 4.79
N GLY A 39 10.58 -50.62 5.15
CA GLY A 39 9.61 -49.74 5.81
C GLY A 39 10.13 -49.18 7.12
N LEU A 40 10.68 -50.05 7.99
CA LEU A 40 11.26 -49.63 9.27
C LEU A 40 12.48 -48.68 9.11
N ILE A 41 13.31 -48.93 8.13
CA ILE A 41 14.48 -48.07 7.82
C ILE A 41 14.01 -46.70 7.33
N ILE A 42 13.04 -46.66 6.42
CA ILE A 42 12.49 -45.40 5.88
C ILE A 42 11.80 -44.62 7.00
N GLU A 43 10.94 -45.28 7.75
CA GLU A 43 10.14 -44.63 8.81
C GLU A 43 10.96 -44.16 10.01
N LYS A 44 11.87 -45.00 10.51
CA LYS A 44 12.61 -44.71 11.75
C LYS A 44 13.96 -44.03 11.55
N LEU A 45 14.57 -44.21 10.37
CA LEU A 45 15.90 -43.63 10.10
C LEU A 45 15.83 -42.46 9.13
N TYR A 46 15.20 -42.62 7.98
CA TYR A 46 15.18 -41.60 6.93
C TYR A 46 14.25 -40.42 7.24
N TYR A 47 13.02 -40.72 7.72
CA TYR A 47 12.00 -39.71 7.96
C TYR A 47 12.40 -38.64 8.97
N PRO A 48 12.98 -38.96 10.14
CA PRO A 48 13.41 -37.92 11.07
C PRO A 48 14.53 -37.03 10.52
N PHE A 49 15.48 -37.59 9.76
CA PHE A 49 16.56 -36.79 9.15
C PHE A 49 16.02 -35.83 8.06
N TYR A 50 15.07 -36.30 7.27
CA TYR A 50 14.39 -35.48 6.24
C TYR A 50 13.64 -34.31 6.91
N LYS A 51 12.93 -34.57 7.98
CA LYS A 51 12.18 -33.55 8.72
C LYS A 51 13.10 -32.49 9.36
N ILE A 52 14.23 -32.92 9.88
CA ILE A 52 15.26 -31.99 10.45
C ILE A 52 15.85 -31.09 9.33
N GLY A 53 16.09 -31.64 8.14
CA GLY A 53 16.59 -30.87 7.00
C GLY A 53 15.64 -29.73 6.60
N LEU A 54 14.36 -30.05 6.46
CA LEU A 54 13.32 -29.07 6.13
C LEU A 54 13.19 -27.97 7.20
N SER A 55 13.19 -28.35 8.48
CA SER A 55 13.06 -27.38 9.55
C SER A 55 14.26 -26.42 9.66
N LEU A 56 15.45 -26.86 9.27
CA LEU A 56 16.64 -26.01 9.22
C LEU A 56 16.57 -24.96 8.11
N GLU A 57 16.04 -25.32 6.93
CA GLU A 57 15.83 -24.37 5.82
C GLU A 57 14.77 -23.33 6.21
N GLU A 58 13.62 -23.74 6.71
CA GLU A 58 12.58 -22.85 7.19
C GLU A 58 13.09 -21.87 8.27
N TYR A 59 13.95 -22.36 9.17
CA TYR A 59 14.52 -21.54 10.24
C TYR A 59 15.51 -20.50 9.68
N ARG A 60 16.28 -20.85 8.66
CA ARG A 60 17.20 -19.92 7.98
C ARG A 60 16.44 -18.84 7.21
N ASP A 61 15.42 -19.24 6.46
CA ASP A 61 14.60 -18.34 5.66
C ASP A 61 13.84 -17.35 6.59
N ALA A 62 13.22 -17.84 7.65
CA ALA A 62 12.56 -17.02 8.66
C ALA A 62 13.54 -16.05 9.35
N ARG A 63 14.78 -16.47 9.57
CA ARG A 63 15.83 -15.62 10.15
C ARG A 63 16.27 -14.52 9.19
N GLU A 64 16.46 -14.85 7.91
CA GLU A 64 16.82 -13.87 6.88
C GLU A 64 15.71 -12.85 6.68
N GLU A 65 14.46 -13.30 6.62
CA GLU A 65 13.28 -12.42 6.58
C GLU A 65 13.22 -11.52 7.82
N ASN A 66 13.45 -12.05 9.00
CA ASN A 66 13.47 -11.25 10.24
C ASN A 66 14.56 -10.18 10.21
N LEU A 67 15.74 -10.52 9.67
CA LEU A 67 16.84 -9.56 9.52
C LEU A 67 16.53 -8.49 8.46
N SER A 68 15.86 -8.85 7.36
CA SER A 68 15.44 -7.87 6.35
C SER A 68 14.37 -6.93 6.92
N LEU A 69 13.36 -7.47 7.57
CA LEU A 69 12.32 -6.67 8.23
C LEU A 69 12.90 -5.71 9.29
N LYS A 70 13.89 -6.15 10.03
CA LYS A 70 14.59 -5.27 11.00
C LYS A 70 15.34 -4.13 10.30
N ARG A 71 15.98 -4.39 9.16
CA ARG A 71 16.61 -3.32 8.35
C ARG A 71 15.57 -2.32 7.85
N ASP A 72 14.46 -2.81 7.34
CA ASP A 72 13.37 -1.97 6.82
C ASP A 72 12.79 -1.09 7.94
N ILE A 73 12.60 -1.66 9.13
CA ILE A 73 12.15 -0.91 10.32
C ILE A 73 13.15 0.20 10.67
N ILE A 74 14.45 -0.09 10.65
CA ILE A 74 15.49 0.90 10.94
C ILE A 74 15.48 2.00 9.87
N GLU A 75 15.41 1.64 8.59
CA GLU A 75 15.37 2.61 7.48
C GLU A 75 14.12 3.49 7.57
N LEU A 76 12.96 2.89 7.81
CA LEU A 76 11.71 3.60 8.02
C LEU A 76 11.77 4.54 9.22
N SER A 77 12.37 4.10 10.33
CA SER A 77 12.51 4.93 11.53
C SER A 77 13.42 6.14 11.28
N PHE A 78 14.51 5.98 10.52
CA PHE A 78 15.36 7.10 10.11
C PHE A 78 14.63 8.07 9.17
N ALA A 79 13.88 7.54 8.20
CA ALA A 79 13.08 8.37 7.29
C ALA A 79 12.01 9.16 8.06
N LEU A 80 11.36 8.52 9.01
CA LEU A 80 10.35 9.15 9.87
C LEU A 80 10.97 10.27 10.73
N GLU A 81 12.13 10.03 11.31
CA GLU A 81 12.82 11.05 12.15
C GLU A 81 13.26 12.26 11.32
N ARG A 82 13.77 12.03 10.11
CA ARG A 82 14.10 13.13 9.17
C ARG A 82 12.85 13.95 8.80
N LEU A 83 11.71 13.28 8.58
CA LEU A 83 10.45 13.98 8.31
C LEU A 83 9.97 14.78 9.51
N ARG A 84 10.06 14.24 10.71
CA ARG A 84 9.72 14.91 11.96
C ARG A 84 10.59 16.18 12.16
N GLU A 85 11.88 16.05 11.90
CA GLU A 85 12.82 17.19 12.02
C GLU A 85 12.48 18.28 11.00
N ALA A 86 12.22 17.91 9.74
CA ALA A 86 11.81 18.84 8.70
C ALA A 86 10.47 19.53 9.03
N GLU A 87 9.52 18.77 9.59
CA GLU A 87 8.21 19.28 10.03
C GLU A 87 8.36 20.26 11.22
N ALA A 88 9.18 19.90 12.19
CA ALA A 88 9.48 20.77 13.34
C ALA A 88 10.13 22.08 12.90
N GLU A 89 11.08 22.03 11.97
CA GLU A 89 11.72 23.21 11.41
C GLU A 89 10.72 24.05 10.60
N ASN A 90 9.88 23.42 9.80
CA ASN A 90 8.82 24.10 9.05
C ASN A 90 7.84 24.81 9.99
N LYS A 91 7.44 24.13 11.06
CA LYS A 91 6.58 24.70 12.11
C LYS A 91 7.25 25.88 12.82
N ARG A 92 8.54 25.76 13.12
CA ARG A 92 9.34 26.85 13.70
C ARG A 92 9.41 28.06 12.76
N LEU A 93 9.70 27.82 11.48
CA LEU A 93 9.77 28.88 10.46
C LEU A 93 8.40 29.57 10.28
N LYS A 94 7.31 28.78 10.25
CA LYS A 94 5.93 29.30 10.17
C LYS A 94 5.57 30.14 11.40
N SER A 95 5.97 29.72 12.59
CA SER A 95 5.71 30.49 13.82
C SER A 95 6.47 31.83 13.82
N LEU A 96 7.68 31.86 13.25
CA LEU A 96 8.42 33.09 13.07
C LEU A 96 7.75 34.07 12.09
N LEU A 97 6.99 33.51 11.13
CA LEU A 97 6.22 34.30 10.16
C LEU A 97 4.79 34.59 10.62
N GLU A 98 4.44 34.22 11.87
CA GLU A 98 3.08 34.36 12.45
C GLU A 98 1.97 33.65 11.65
N ILE A 99 2.34 32.60 10.91
CA ILE A 99 1.38 31.81 10.13
C ILE A 99 0.78 30.71 11.02
N LYS A 100 -0.49 30.83 11.36
CA LYS A 100 -1.24 29.79 12.09
C LYS A 100 -1.73 28.70 11.13
N GLU A 101 -1.21 27.51 11.30
CA GLU A 101 -1.72 26.32 10.61
C GLU A 101 -2.42 25.39 11.62
N ASN A 102 -3.71 25.20 11.45
CA ASN A 102 -4.49 24.19 12.18
C ASN A 102 -4.64 22.98 11.26
N SER A 103 -3.89 21.90 11.51
CA SER A 103 -3.92 20.73 10.64
C SER A 103 -4.01 19.39 11.38
N GLU A 104 -4.95 19.29 12.32
CA GLU A 104 -5.38 17.97 12.78
C GLU A 104 -6.74 17.65 12.14
N PHE A 105 -6.70 16.91 11.04
CA PHE A 105 -7.91 16.42 10.39
C PHE A 105 -8.49 15.25 11.20
N LYS A 106 -9.75 15.35 11.52
CA LYS A 106 -10.51 14.23 12.04
C LYS A 106 -11.19 13.52 10.86
N PHE A 107 -11.22 12.22 10.91
CA PHE A 107 -11.83 11.39 9.87
C PHE A 107 -13.06 10.67 10.40
N ILE A 108 -14.12 10.68 9.59
CA ILE A 108 -15.29 9.83 9.77
C ILE A 108 -15.18 8.70 8.74
N VAL A 109 -15.17 7.46 9.19
CA VAL A 109 -15.15 6.31 8.29
C VAL A 109 -16.57 5.91 7.95
N GLY A 110 -16.91 5.93 6.66
CA GLY A 110 -18.20 5.51 6.14
C GLY A 110 -18.04 4.34 5.17
N ARG A 111 -18.93 3.35 5.27
CA ARG A 111 -18.98 2.23 4.34
C ARG A 111 -19.92 2.56 3.18
N VAL A 112 -19.52 2.19 1.97
CA VAL A 112 -20.36 2.35 0.78
C VAL A 112 -21.51 1.33 0.82
N ILE A 113 -22.74 1.83 0.80
CA ILE A 113 -23.97 1.01 0.81
C ILE A 113 -24.67 0.97 -0.55
N ASP A 114 -24.39 1.94 -1.41
CA ASP A 114 -24.93 1.96 -2.78
C ASP A 114 -24.05 2.78 -3.71
N ARG A 115 -24.13 2.48 -4.99
CA ARG A 115 -23.35 3.14 -6.04
C ARG A 115 -24.23 3.47 -7.25
N ASN A 116 -24.29 4.72 -7.61
CA ASN A 116 -25.00 5.16 -8.81
C ASN A 116 -24.03 5.45 -9.97
N ARG A 117 -23.91 4.47 -10.85
CA ARG A 117 -23.23 4.54 -12.19
C ARG A 117 -22.11 5.60 -12.31
N SER A 118 -21.01 5.41 -11.61
CA SER A 118 -19.77 6.20 -11.75
C SER A 118 -19.83 7.68 -11.34
N SER A 119 -20.95 8.17 -10.83
CA SER A 119 -21.07 9.59 -10.49
C SER A 119 -21.27 9.90 -9.00
N THR A 120 -21.92 8.99 -8.27
CA THR A 120 -22.16 9.18 -6.81
C THR A 120 -22.07 7.85 -6.05
N LEU A 121 -21.70 7.93 -4.77
CA LEU A 121 -21.78 6.83 -3.79
C LEU A 121 -22.71 7.26 -2.65
N ILE A 122 -23.38 6.28 -2.04
CA ILE A 122 -24.11 6.48 -0.78
C ILE A 122 -23.35 5.75 0.32
N ILE A 123 -23.12 6.44 1.44
CA ILE A 123 -22.42 5.89 2.62
C ILE A 123 -23.35 5.77 3.82
N ASP A 124 -23.03 4.85 4.74
CA ASP A 124 -23.75 4.55 5.99
C ASP A 124 -23.45 5.56 7.12
N ARG A 125 -23.10 6.80 6.78
CA ARG A 125 -22.86 7.90 7.73
C ARG A 125 -23.61 9.13 7.28
N GLY A 126 -24.24 9.78 8.26
CA GLY A 126 -25.08 10.95 8.00
C GLY A 126 -24.81 12.10 8.97
N SER A 127 -25.81 12.97 9.10
CA SER A 127 -25.73 14.14 10.00
C SER A 127 -25.54 13.74 11.47
N LYS A 128 -26.06 12.60 11.89
CA LYS A 128 -25.83 12.04 13.25
C LYS A 128 -24.35 11.72 13.51
N ASP A 129 -23.61 11.44 12.47
CA ASP A 129 -22.18 11.14 12.57
C ASP A 129 -21.28 12.34 12.28
N UNK A 130 -21.72 13.58 11.92
CA UNK A 130 -21.12 14.52 11.71
C UNK A 130 -20.84 14.84 10.58
N VAL A 131 -21.36 14.12 9.63
CA VAL A 131 -21.13 14.40 8.21
C VAL A 131 -21.90 15.67 7.79
N SER A 132 -21.26 16.48 6.95
CA SER A 132 -21.87 17.71 6.42
C SER A 132 -21.55 17.88 4.94
N LYS A 133 -22.34 18.68 4.23
CA LYS A 133 -22.11 19.02 2.81
C LYS A 133 -20.74 19.67 2.63
N ASN A 134 -20.12 19.41 1.50
CA ASN A 134 -18.79 19.87 1.08
C ASN A 134 -17.61 19.24 1.85
N MET A 135 -17.84 18.25 2.70
CA MET A 135 -16.73 17.51 3.31
C MET A 135 -16.03 16.66 2.25
N PRO A 136 -14.68 16.72 2.16
CA PRO A 136 -13.92 15.85 1.25
C PRO A 136 -14.04 14.38 1.62
N ALA A 137 -14.10 13.52 0.61
CA ALA A 137 -14.10 12.07 0.72
C ALA A 137 -12.85 11.50 0.07
N LEU A 138 -12.12 10.67 0.82
CA LEU A 138 -10.85 10.07 0.43
C LEU A 138 -10.93 8.54 0.53
N ASP A 139 -10.09 7.87 -0.21
CA ASP A 139 -9.67 6.50 0.12
C ASP A 139 -8.22 6.53 0.65
N THR A 140 -7.59 5.38 0.79
CA THR A 140 -6.20 5.26 1.27
C THR A 140 -5.17 5.80 0.28
N LYS A 141 -5.55 6.00 -0.99
CA LYS A 141 -4.65 6.42 -2.08
C LYS A 141 -4.82 7.89 -2.46
N GLY A 142 -6.03 8.44 -2.28
CA GLY A 142 -6.27 9.84 -2.65
C GLY A 142 -7.71 10.29 -2.59
N VAL A 143 -7.97 11.41 -3.25
CA VAL A 143 -9.30 12.02 -3.32
C VAL A 143 -10.25 11.14 -4.13
N VAL A 144 -11.41 10.87 -3.56
CA VAL A 144 -12.52 10.14 -4.20
C VAL A 144 -13.60 11.12 -4.66
N GLY A 145 -13.87 12.15 -3.85
CA GLY A 145 -14.95 13.09 -4.13
C GLY A 145 -15.24 14.03 -2.97
N LYS A 146 -16.51 14.48 -2.89
CA LYS A 146 -17.00 15.32 -1.79
C LYS A 146 -18.46 14.97 -1.46
N VAL A 147 -18.85 15.21 -0.25
CA VAL A 147 -20.25 15.06 0.19
C VAL A 147 -21.11 16.17 -0.45
N VAL A 148 -22.19 15.78 -1.12
CA VAL A 148 -23.12 16.73 -1.77
C VAL A 148 -24.49 16.77 -1.14
N ASP A 149 -24.90 15.67 -0.50
CA ASP A 149 -26.16 15.64 0.26
C ASP A 149 -26.02 14.79 1.50
N VAL A 150 -26.81 15.12 2.52
CA VAL A 150 -26.71 14.47 3.84
C VAL A 150 -28.11 14.24 4.39
N SER A 151 -28.44 13.01 4.71
CA SER A 151 -29.60 12.59 5.48
C SER A 151 -29.20 12.28 6.92
N GLU A 152 -30.14 11.81 7.73
CA GLU A 152 -29.92 11.54 9.14
C GLU A 152 -28.84 10.46 9.37
N ASN A 153 -28.90 9.36 8.61
CA ASN A 153 -28.04 8.18 8.78
C ASN A 153 -27.20 7.85 7.53
N THR A 154 -27.34 8.61 6.44
CA THR A 154 -26.64 8.38 5.17
C THR A 154 -26.18 9.70 4.56
N ALA A 155 -25.18 9.64 3.68
CA ALA A 155 -24.76 10.78 2.88
C ALA A 155 -24.44 10.36 1.45
N VAL A 156 -24.61 11.31 0.53
CA VAL A 156 -24.31 11.15 -0.90
C VAL A 156 -22.95 11.81 -1.18
N VAL A 157 -22.04 11.05 -1.74
CA VAL A 157 -20.70 11.52 -2.15
C VAL A 157 -20.67 11.64 -3.67
N GLU A 158 -20.41 12.83 -4.18
CA GLU A 158 -20.13 13.10 -5.60
C GLU A 158 -18.68 12.70 -5.90
N LEU A 159 -18.49 11.85 -6.88
CA LEU A 159 -17.18 11.29 -7.24
C LEU A 159 -16.39 12.23 -8.19
N LEU A 160 -15.08 12.08 -8.21
CA LEU A 160 -14.17 12.69 -9.22
C LEU A 160 -14.62 12.42 -10.67
N THR A 161 -15.29 11.29 -10.89
CA THR A 161 -15.80 10.85 -12.19
C THR A 161 -17.14 11.49 -12.57
N ASN A 162 -17.67 12.35 -11.72
CA ASN A 162 -18.88 13.14 -12.07
C ASN A 162 -18.49 14.25 -13.05
N PRO A 163 -19.19 14.43 -14.19
CA PRO A 163 -18.90 15.51 -15.15
C PRO A 163 -18.95 16.92 -14.56
N ASN A 164 -19.69 17.12 -13.49
CA ASN A 164 -19.82 18.43 -12.81
C ASN A 164 -18.75 18.65 -11.74
N PHE A 165 -18.01 17.59 -11.35
CA PHE A 165 -17.01 17.69 -10.31
C PHE A 165 -15.83 18.57 -10.73
N ARG A 166 -15.42 19.45 -9.81
CA ARG A 166 -14.24 20.32 -10.02
C ARG A 166 -13.44 20.39 -8.72
N ILE A 167 -12.12 20.30 -8.84
CA ILE A 167 -11.21 20.48 -7.72
C ILE A 167 -10.00 21.33 -8.15
N SER A 168 -9.73 22.37 -7.37
CA SER A 168 -8.51 23.19 -7.59
C SER A 168 -7.29 22.38 -7.20
N ALA A 169 -6.34 22.28 -8.12
CA ALA A 169 -5.19 21.40 -8.02
C ALA A 169 -3.89 22.16 -8.26
N ILE A 170 -2.80 21.54 -7.83
CA ILE A 170 -1.46 22.05 -8.02
C ILE A 170 -0.51 20.89 -8.32
N ASP A 171 0.37 21.07 -9.26
CA ASP A 171 1.49 20.18 -9.52
C ASP A 171 2.52 20.29 -8.39
N THR A 172 2.92 19.16 -7.84
CA THR A 172 3.87 19.16 -6.69
C THR A 172 5.27 19.64 -7.07
N ARG A 173 5.74 19.32 -8.28
CA ARG A 173 7.08 19.70 -8.78
C ARG A 173 7.14 21.15 -9.23
N SER A 174 6.32 21.51 -10.19
CA SER A 174 6.39 22.85 -10.86
C SER A 174 5.59 23.93 -10.13
N ARG A 175 4.72 23.53 -9.19
CA ARG A 175 3.81 24.42 -8.44
C ARG A 175 2.75 25.09 -9.33
N VAL A 176 2.57 24.60 -10.54
CA VAL A 176 1.57 25.13 -11.50
C VAL A 176 0.16 24.79 -11.00
N LEU A 177 -0.71 25.81 -11.00
CA LEU A 177 -2.11 25.69 -10.59
C LEU A 177 -3.00 25.33 -11.80
N GLY A 178 -4.07 24.59 -11.54
CA GLY A 178 -5.10 24.26 -12.50
C GLY A 178 -6.35 23.74 -11.82
N ILE A 179 -7.30 23.31 -12.62
CA ILE A 179 -8.56 22.69 -12.14
C ILE A 179 -8.63 21.27 -12.70
N VAL A 180 -8.79 20.29 -11.81
CA VAL A 180 -9.04 18.91 -12.24
C VAL A 180 -10.55 18.69 -12.35
N ARG A 181 -10.96 18.12 -13.48
CA ARG A 181 -12.34 17.74 -13.76
C ARG A 181 -12.39 16.43 -14.56
N MET A 182 -13.59 15.91 -14.73
CA MET A 182 -13.86 14.83 -15.68
C MET A 182 -13.81 15.39 -17.10
N GLY A 183 -12.97 14.83 -17.92
CA GLY A 183 -12.83 15.15 -19.33
C GLY A 183 -13.62 14.22 -20.26
N GLU A 184 -13.38 14.32 -21.54
CA GLU A 184 -13.95 13.42 -22.54
C GLU A 184 -13.33 12.02 -22.42
N GLY A 185 -14.09 10.98 -22.75
CA GLY A 185 -13.58 9.61 -22.70
C GLY A 185 -13.42 9.00 -21.30
N ASN A 186 -14.02 9.61 -20.30
CA ASN A 186 -14.01 9.10 -18.90
C ASN A 186 -12.61 9.15 -18.25
N GLU A 187 -11.79 10.12 -18.66
CA GLU A 187 -10.47 10.41 -18.08
C GLU A 187 -10.49 11.73 -17.31
N LEU A 188 -9.69 11.84 -16.26
CA LEU A 188 -9.51 13.14 -15.59
C LEU A 188 -8.58 14.02 -16.43
N GLU A 189 -8.91 15.31 -16.51
CA GLU A 189 -8.07 16.32 -17.14
C GLU A 189 -7.78 17.48 -16.18
N MET A 190 -6.64 18.10 -16.35
CA MET A 190 -6.30 19.35 -15.65
C MET A 190 -6.36 20.48 -16.66
N ILE A 191 -7.25 21.41 -16.41
CA ILE A 191 -7.53 22.56 -17.29
C ILE A 191 -7.01 23.86 -16.69
N ASP A 192 -7.04 24.94 -17.47
CA ASP A 192 -6.59 26.30 -17.11
C ASP A 192 -5.07 26.37 -16.82
N VAL A 193 -4.29 25.46 -17.43
CA VAL A 193 -2.83 25.45 -17.34
C VAL A 193 -2.25 26.11 -18.60
N PRO A 194 -1.58 27.27 -18.52
CA PRO A 194 -0.99 27.91 -19.70
C PRO A 194 0.02 27.02 -20.42
N VAL A 195 0.10 27.12 -21.74
CA VAL A 195 1.02 26.33 -22.58
C VAL A 195 2.48 26.45 -22.11
N ALA A 196 2.88 27.66 -21.67
CA ALA A 196 4.24 27.91 -21.19
C ALA A 196 4.58 27.26 -19.83
N SER A 197 3.61 26.61 -19.17
CA SER A 197 3.81 26.01 -17.85
C SER A 197 4.60 24.71 -17.93
N ASP A 198 5.47 24.49 -16.95
CA ASP A 198 6.29 23.27 -16.83
C ASP A 198 5.50 22.16 -16.12
N VAL A 199 4.62 21.48 -16.83
CA VAL A 199 3.92 20.27 -16.36
C VAL A 199 4.31 19.12 -17.28
N ALA A 200 4.80 18.02 -16.70
CA ALA A 200 5.34 16.87 -17.44
C ALA A 200 4.64 15.57 -17.03
N VAL A 201 4.73 14.57 -17.90
CA VAL A 201 4.27 13.20 -17.60
C VAL A 201 5.06 12.65 -16.40
N GLY A 202 4.36 12.07 -15.43
CA GLY A 202 4.89 11.58 -14.17
C GLY A 202 4.75 12.58 -13.02
N ASP A 203 4.32 13.80 -13.26
CA ASP A 203 4.11 14.79 -12.18
C ASP A 203 2.91 14.37 -11.31
N GLU A 204 3.07 14.50 -10.00
CA GLU A 204 2.02 14.24 -9.01
C GLU A 204 1.15 15.48 -8.81
N ILE A 205 -0.16 15.32 -8.98
CA ILE A 205 -1.15 16.38 -8.83
C ILE A 205 -1.86 16.23 -7.49
N VAL A 206 -1.87 17.31 -6.71
CA VAL A 206 -2.52 17.36 -5.39
C VAL A 206 -3.49 18.54 -5.32
N SER A 207 -4.39 18.53 -4.34
CA SER A 207 -5.31 19.66 -4.10
C SER A 207 -4.51 20.91 -3.68
N SER A 208 -4.88 22.06 -4.23
CA SER A 208 -4.19 23.34 -3.96
C SER A 208 -4.61 24.00 -2.64
N GLY A 209 -5.79 23.64 -2.10
CA GLY A 209 -6.40 24.34 -0.97
C GLY A 209 -7.29 25.52 -1.39
N LEU A 210 -7.18 25.97 -2.62
CA LEU A 210 -8.00 27.06 -3.15
C LEU A 210 -9.47 26.58 -3.33
N GLY A 211 -10.42 27.41 -3.02
CA GLY A 211 -11.83 27.03 -3.07
C GLY A 211 -12.42 26.55 -1.73
N GLY A 212 -11.59 26.33 -0.70
CA GLY A 212 -12.01 26.10 0.68
C GLY A 212 -12.71 24.78 1.00
N ILE A 213 -12.89 23.89 0.03
CA ILE A 213 -13.50 22.57 0.22
C ILE A 213 -12.44 21.53 0.56
N PHE A 214 -11.43 21.42 -0.30
CA PHE A 214 -10.36 20.43 -0.15
C PHE A 214 -9.15 21.07 0.53
N PRO A 215 -8.68 20.53 1.66
CA PRO A 215 -7.40 20.95 2.24
C PRO A 215 -6.26 20.79 1.22
N LYS A 216 -5.22 21.59 1.35
CA LYS A 216 -4.05 21.53 0.49
C LYS A 216 -3.28 20.23 0.69
N GLY A 217 -2.81 19.62 -0.39
CA GLY A 217 -1.90 18.47 -0.36
C GLY A 217 -2.58 17.09 -0.45
N LEU A 218 -3.90 17.03 -0.64
CA LEU A 218 -4.57 15.75 -0.85
C LEU A 218 -4.22 15.19 -2.24
N LYS A 219 -3.77 13.97 -2.31
CA LYS A 219 -3.38 13.31 -3.57
C LYS A 219 -4.59 13.15 -4.49
N ILE A 220 -4.44 13.53 -5.74
CA ILE A 220 -5.49 13.41 -6.78
C ILE A 220 -5.09 12.34 -7.79
N GLY A 221 -3.90 12.48 -8.40
CA GLY A 221 -3.45 11.56 -9.43
C GLY A 221 -2.09 11.95 -10.00
N GLU A 222 -1.72 11.25 -11.06
CA GLU A 222 -0.46 11.41 -11.79
C GLU A 222 -0.73 11.84 -13.23
N VAL A 223 0.06 12.75 -13.75
CA VAL A 223 -0.01 13.16 -15.16
C VAL A 223 0.44 11.99 -16.03
N VAL A 224 -0.44 11.51 -16.88
CA VAL A 224 -0.15 10.41 -17.83
C VAL A 224 0.05 10.92 -19.25
N TRP A 225 -0.38 12.14 -19.55
CA TRP A 225 -0.24 12.76 -20.87
C TRP A 225 -0.25 14.26 -20.71
N ALA A 226 0.66 14.94 -21.40
CA ALA A 226 0.75 16.40 -21.45
C ALA A 226 1.14 16.81 -22.87
N PHE A 227 0.39 17.74 -23.45
CA PHE A 227 0.57 18.19 -24.83
C PHE A 227 0.38 19.70 -24.95
N ASP A 228 1.26 20.32 -25.74
CA ASP A 228 1.25 21.75 -26.02
C ASP A 228 0.66 22.00 -27.43
N PRO A 229 -0.64 22.26 -27.53
CA PRO A 229 -1.24 22.53 -28.81
C PRO A 229 -0.78 23.91 -29.34
N LYS A 230 -0.34 23.95 -30.59
CA LYS A 230 0.24 25.17 -31.23
C LYS A 230 -0.74 26.34 -31.33
N GLU A 231 -2.03 26.06 -31.33
CA GLU A 231 -3.08 27.05 -31.57
C GLU A 231 -3.96 27.34 -30.34
N LYS A 232 -3.63 26.75 -29.15
CA LYS A 232 -4.40 26.97 -27.94
C LYS A 232 -3.56 27.69 -26.88
N MET A 233 -4.21 28.37 -25.99
CA MET A 233 -3.56 29.09 -24.86
C MET A 233 -3.25 28.16 -23.68
N PHE A 234 -3.93 27.01 -23.61
CA PHE A 234 -3.85 26.09 -22.52
C PHE A 234 -3.34 24.73 -22.96
N LYS A 235 -2.52 24.14 -22.10
CA LYS A 235 -1.97 22.78 -22.22
C LYS A 235 -3.10 21.75 -22.07
N GLU A 236 -3.03 20.66 -22.81
CA GLU A 236 -3.92 19.51 -22.64
C GLU A 236 -3.23 18.50 -21.72
N ILE A 237 -3.83 18.22 -20.59
CA ILE A 237 -3.21 17.36 -19.56
C ILE A 237 -4.24 16.32 -19.12
N ARG A 238 -3.86 15.04 -19.21
CA ARG A 238 -4.67 13.92 -18.70
C ARG A 238 -4.04 13.36 -17.45
N ILE A 239 -4.89 13.00 -16.49
CA ILE A 239 -4.50 12.55 -15.15
C ILE A 239 -5.10 11.17 -14.89
N ARG A 240 -4.27 10.26 -14.44
CA ARG A 240 -4.73 8.98 -13.86
C ARG A 240 -4.94 9.18 -12.37
N PRO A 241 -6.18 9.02 -11.85
CA PRO A 241 -6.41 9.16 -10.41
C PRO A 241 -5.67 8.09 -9.62
N PHE A 242 -5.22 8.43 -8.41
CA PHE A 242 -4.67 7.44 -7.48
C PHE A 242 -5.75 6.57 -6.87
N ALA A 243 -6.91 7.14 -6.58
CA ALA A 243 -8.05 6.41 -6.02
C ALA A 243 -8.63 5.39 -7.03
N GLU A 244 -8.85 4.17 -6.58
CA GLU A 244 -9.47 3.12 -7.39
C GLU A 244 -10.99 3.17 -7.27
N ILE A 245 -11.62 4.16 -7.90
CA ILE A 245 -13.04 4.53 -7.75
C ILE A 245 -13.98 3.31 -7.80
N ASN A 246 -13.67 2.32 -8.66
CA ASN A 246 -14.53 1.14 -8.85
C ASN A 246 -14.43 0.10 -7.74
N LYS A 247 -13.41 0.19 -6.88
CA LYS A 247 -13.15 -0.82 -5.82
C LYS A 247 -13.38 -0.30 -4.40
N ILE A 248 -13.91 0.91 -4.27
CA ILE A 248 -14.07 1.56 -2.95
C ILE A 248 -15.18 0.85 -2.16
N GLU A 249 -14.84 0.36 -0.98
CA GLU A 249 -15.77 -0.23 -0.01
C GLU A 249 -15.95 0.71 1.20
N GLU A 250 -14.90 1.47 1.54
CA GLU A 250 -14.89 2.40 2.66
C GLU A 250 -14.32 3.75 2.23
N LEU A 251 -14.84 4.83 2.83
CA LEU A 251 -14.42 6.21 2.60
C LEU A 251 -14.06 6.89 3.91
N PHE A 252 -13.07 7.75 3.85
CA PHE A 252 -12.64 8.62 4.93
C PHE A 252 -13.12 10.04 4.62
N ILE A 253 -14.11 10.52 5.38
CA ILE A 253 -14.66 11.87 5.24
C ILE A 253 -13.86 12.79 6.16
N ILE A 254 -13.26 13.84 5.61
CA ILE A 254 -12.51 14.84 6.40
C ILE A 254 -13.50 15.76 7.13
N GLN A 255 -13.47 15.73 8.47
CA GLN A 255 -14.23 16.63 9.31
C GLN A 255 -13.40 17.89 9.61
N GLY A 256 -13.95 19.05 9.38
CA GLY A 256 -13.31 20.31 9.74
C GLY A 256 -12.32 20.84 8.71
N THR A 257 -12.77 21.04 7.47
CA THR A 257 -12.14 22.06 6.63
C THR A 257 -12.43 23.40 7.32
N ALA A 258 -11.39 23.96 7.92
CA ALA A 258 -11.51 25.29 8.49
C ALA A 258 -12.04 26.23 7.39
N SER A 259 -13.25 26.70 7.57
CA SER A 259 -13.74 27.84 6.82
C SER A 259 -12.73 28.97 7.05
N ILE A 260 -11.88 29.19 6.09
CA ILE A 260 -11.10 30.43 6.06
C ILE A 260 -12.17 31.52 5.85
N LYS A 261 -12.68 32.04 6.96
CA LYS A 261 -13.45 33.25 6.91
C LYS A 261 -12.50 34.32 6.37
N ALA A 262 -12.63 34.61 5.09
CA ALA A 262 -12.07 35.80 4.51
C ALA A 262 -12.67 36.97 5.31
N LYS A 263 -11.83 37.64 6.05
CA LYS A 263 -12.17 38.88 6.75
C LYS A 263 -11.96 40.02 5.78
#